data_05175e6d96be4fc4172ed85b77002795
#
_entry.id   05175e6d96be4fc4172ed85b77002795
#
_cell.length_a   1.000
_cell.length_b   1.000
_cell.length_c   1.000
_cell.angle_alpha   90.00
_cell.angle_beta   90.00
_cell.angle_gamma   90.00
#
_symmetry.space_group_name_H-M   'P 1'
#
loop_
_entity.id
_entity.type
_entity.pdbx_description
1 polymer ?
#
loop_
_entity_poly.entity_id
_entity_poly.type
_entity_poly.pdbx_seq_one_letter_code
_entity_poly.pdbx_strand_id
1 'polypeptide(L)'
;VSHDIRTPLTSIMGATSAILENPALSPAEQQSLLVDVRDDAQWLIRVVENLLSITRIGNESAKITKEPEAAEEVLDEAVRKFRKRFPAVSVEVHVPDELLLVPMDAILIMQVLSNLMENAVFHGGTTTHIALSAQRDGPWARFYVRDNGQGIPPQKLHTLFSGALRCEDSSPGDGKRNMGLGLSVCMAIIRAHGGTLEAKNLESGAEFSFCLPLTKEEVS
;
A
#
# COMPACT_ATOMS: atom_id res chain seq x y z
N VAL A 1 -9.67 -1.49 15.29
CA VAL A 1 -9.75 -0.15 14.63
C VAL A 1 -9.74 1.00 15.68
N SER A 2 -10.68 1.05 16.66
CA SER A 2 -10.71 2.16 17.64
C SER A 2 -9.47 2.23 18.55
N HIS A 3 -8.92 1.08 18.98
CA HIS A 3 -7.70 1.01 19.78
C HIS A 3 -6.49 1.45 18.96
N ASP A 4 -6.42 1.03 17.70
CA ASP A 4 -5.29 1.25 16.83
C ASP A 4 -5.15 2.73 16.40
N ILE A 5 -6.29 3.43 16.27
CA ILE A 5 -6.32 4.89 16.05
C ILE A 5 -5.96 5.66 17.33
N ARG A 6 -6.38 5.18 18.49
CA ARG A 6 -6.13 5.86 19.76
C ARG A 6 -4.64 5.92 20.11
N THR A 7 -3.90 4.84 19.85
CA THR A 7 -2.47 4.74 20.19
C THR A 7 -1.63 5.84 19.53
N PRO A 8 -1.65 6.07 18.20
CA PRO A 8 -0.89 7.14 17.57
C PRO A 8 -1.39 8.53 17.99
N LEU A 9 -2.70 8.71 18.20
CA LEU A 9 -3.22 9.98 18.72
C LEU A 9 -2.67 10.28 20.11
N THR A 10 -2.59 9.29 21.00
CA THR A 10 -2.01 9.45 22.34
C THR A 10 -0.50 9.74 22.25
N SER A 11 0.22 9.10 21.33
CA SER A 11 1.63 9.38 21.07
C SER A 11 1.86 10.82 20.59
N ILE A 12 1.06 11.28 19.60
CA ILE A 12 1.10 12.67 19.13
C ILE A 12 0.85 13.65 20.27
N MET A 13 -0.20 13.42 21.05
CA MET A 13 -0.51 14.27 22.20
C MET A 13 0.61 14.28 23.23
N GLY A 14 1.16 13.11 23.58
CA GLY A 14 2.25 12.99 24.54
C GLY A 14 3.52 13.71 24.09
N ALA A 15 3.94 13.52 22.82
CA ALA A 15 5.10 14.17 22.26
C ALA A 15 4.93 15.69 22.18
N THR A 16 3.75 16.18 21.76
CA THR A 16 3.46 17.63 21.72
C THR A 16 3.40 18.23 23.11
N SER A 17 2.78 17.58 24.10
CA SER A 17 2.78 18.02 25.49
C SER A 17 4.20 18.09 26.06
N ALA A 18 5.04 17.06 25.80
CA ALA A 18 6.44 17.06 26.25
C ALA A 18 7.24 18.24 25.72
N ILE A 19 7.04 18.61 24.44
CA ILE A 19 7.69 19.77 23.82
C ILE A 19 7.20 21.08 24.44
N LEU A 20 5.89 21.21 24.69
CA LEU A 20 5.31 22.45 25.22
C LEU A 20 5.61 22.68 26.71
N GLU A 21 5.66 21.62 27.50
CA GLU A 21 5.77 21.69 28.95
C GLU A 21 7.22 21.60 29.47
N ASN A 22 8.17 21.17 28.61
CA ASN A 22 9.57 21.02 29.01
C ASN A 22 10.51 21.93 28.21
N PRO A 23 10.75 23.17 28.66
CA PRO A 23 11.68 24.10 27.98
C PRO A 23 13.14 23.66 28.02
N ALA A 24 13.49 22.64 28.82
CA ALA A 24 14.86 22.12 28.95
C ALA A 24 15.20 21.05 27.91
N LEU A 25 14.25 20.64 27.03
CA LEU A 25 14.55 19.71 25.96
C LEU A 25 15.61 20.28 25.00
N SER A 26 16.61 19.48 24.70
CA SER A 26 17.60 19.83 23.67
C SER A 26 16.94 19.89 22.28
N PRO A 27 17.51 20.66 21.33
CA PRO A 27 17.01 20.70 19.96
C PRO A 27 16.93 19.32 19.30
N ALA A 28 17.84 18.41 19.64
CA ALA A 28 17.85 17.04 19.11
C ALA A 28 16.67 16.22 19.64
N GLU A 29 16.34 16.34 20.93
CA GLU A 29 15.17 15.68 21.53
C GLU A 29 13.85 16.23 20.96
N GLN A 30 13.75 17.55 20.82
CA GLN A 30 12.59 18.19 20.18
C GLN A 30 12.41 17.69 18.73
N GLN A 31 13.50 17.61 17.98
CA GLN A 31 13.48 17.13 16.60
C GLN A 31 13.02 15.66 16.53
N SER A 32 13.49 14.81 17.44
CA SER A 32 13.07 13.41 17.53
C SER A 32 11.56 13.29 17.78
N LEU A 33 11.04 14.03 18.76
CA LEU A 33 9.61 14.04 19.09
C LEU A 33 8.75 14.56 17.92
N LEU A 34 9.22 15.58 17.19
CA LEU A 34 8.52 16.10 16.02
C LEU A 34 8.51 15.10 14.85
N VAL A 35 9.57 14.32 14.68
CA VAL A 35 9.62 13.22 13.71
C VAL A 35 8.56 12.16 14.07
N ASP A 36 8.49 11.76 15.34
CA ASP A 36 7.47 10.80 15.80
C ASP A 36 6.04 11.30 15.56
N VAL A 37 5.77 12.57 15.88
CA VAL A 37 4.47 13.21 15.61
C VAL A 37 4.12 13.18 14.13
N ARG A 38 5.08 13.53 13.28
CA ARG A 38 4.88 13.50 11.82
C ARG A 38 4.58 12.10 11.31
N ASP A 39 5.33 11.10 11.77
CA ASP A 39 5.21 9.72 11.31
C ASP A 39 3.87 9.09 11.78
N ASP A 40 3.44 9.38 13.00
CA ASP A 40 2.14 8.98 13.54
C ASP A 40 0.97 9.66 12.78
N ALA A 41 1.09 10.96 12.48
CA ALA A 41 0.09 11.68 11.69
C ALA A 41 -0.03 11.13 10.26
N GLN A 42 1.10 10.86 9.60
CA GLN A 42 1.12 10.25 8.27
C GLN A 42 0.48 8.85 8.28
N TRP A 43 0.70 8.08 9.33
CA TRP A 43 0.07 6.79 9.51
C TRP A 43 -1.45 6.91 9.64
N LEU A 44 -1.95 7.87 10.43
CA LEU A 44 -3.39 8.12 10.56
C LEU A 44 -4.05 8.53 9.25
N ILE A 45 -3.40 9.35 8.44
CA ILE A 45 -3.88 9.72 7.10
C ILE A 45 -4.08 8.46 6.25
N ARG A 46 -3.10 7.55 6.22
CA ARG A 46 -3.23 6.27 5.49
C ARG A 46 -4.40 5.41 5.97
N VAL A 47 -4.60 5.34 7.28
CA VAL A 47 -5.73 4.60 7.85
C VAL A 47 -7.07 5.17 7.34
N VAL A 48 -7.21 6.50 7.36
CA VAL A 48 -8.42 7.18 6.87
C VAL A 48 -8.63 6.94 5.38
N GLU A 49 -7.59 7.08 4.55
CA GLU A 49 -7.64 6.82 3.11
C GLU A 49 -8.07 5.36 2.82
N ASN A 50 -7.50 4.41 3.54
CA ASN A 50 -7.85 3.00 3.42
C ASN A 50 -9.31 2.73 3.84
N LEU A 51 -9.81 3.33 4.93
CA LEU A 51 -11.19 3.20 5.36
C LEU A 51 -12.17 3.81 4.34
N LEU A 52 -11.84 4.99 3.80
CA LEU A 52 -12.65 5.63 2.75
C LEU A 52 -12.73 4.77 1.49
N SER A 53 -11.67 4.08 1.12
CA SER A 53 -11.66 3.18 -0.03
C SER A 53 -12.52 1.94 0.20
N ILE A 54 -12.45 1.34 1.40
CA ILE A 54 -13.33 0.22 1.77
C ILE A 54 -14.80 0.65 1.76
N THR A 55 -15.12 1.83 2.28
CA THR A 55 -16.51 2.33 2.31
C THR A 55 -17.05 2.64 0.91
N ARG A 56 -16.21 3.12 -0.01
CA ARG A 56 -16.57 3.31 -1.42
C ARG A 56 -16.89 1.99 -2.11
N ILE A 57 -16.13 0.93 -1.81
CA ILE A 57 -16.31 -0.39 -2.41
C ILE A 57 -17.45 -1.17 -1.75
N GLY A 58 -17.66 -1.00 -0.42
CA GLY A 58 -18.66 -1.75 0.36
C GLY A 58 -20.11 -1.26 0.21
N ASN A 59 -20.34 -0.12 -0.38
CA ASN A 59 -21.70 0.32 -0.73
C ASN A 59 -22.15 -0.41 -1.99
N GLU A 60 -23.09 -1.34 -1.88
CA GLU A 60 -23.72 -2.07 -2.99
C GLU A 60 -24.24 -1.16 -4.12
N SER A 61 -24.42 0.14 -3.85
CA SER A 61 -24.83 1.16 -4.81
C SER A 61 -23.69 1.91 -5.49
N ALA A 62 -22.44 1.80 -5.01
CA ALA A 62 -21.29 2.49 -5.58
C ALA A 62 -20.63 1.57 -6.63
N LYS A 63 -21.17 1.53 -7.83
CA LYS A 63 -20.48 0.91 -8.98
C LYS A 63 -19.13 1.62 -9.17
N ILE A 64 -18.03 0.86 -9.09
CA ILE A 64 -16.72 1.37 -9.49
C ILE A 64 -16.81 1.77 -10.95
N THR A 65 -16.46 3.02 -11.24
CA THR A 65 -16.44 3.52 -12.61
C THR A 65 -15.14 3.06 -13.26
N LYS A 66 -15.19 2.04 -14.10
CA LYS A 66 -14.05 1.53 -14.85
C LYS A 66 -13.99 2.23 -16.20
N GLU A 67 -12.99 3.07 -16.41
CA GLU A 67 -12.69 3.68 -17.70
C GLU A 67 -11.46 3.02 -18.34
N PRO A 68 -11.32 3.03 -19.67
CA PRO A 68 -10.12 2.56 -20.34
C PRO A 68 -8.95 3.48 -20.02
N GLU A 69 -8.04 3.02 -19.15
CA GLU A 69 -6.88 3.78 -18.68
C GLU A 69 -5.60 3.14 -19.20
N ALA A 70 -4.61 3.94 -19.58
CA ALA A 70 -3.31 3.45 -20.00
C ALA A 70 -2.52 2.95 -18.78
N ALA A 71 -2.13 1.68 -18.79
CA ALA A 71 -1.39 1.07 -17.69
C ALA A 71 -0.10 1.84 -17.37
N GLU A 72 0.62 2.31 -18.40
CA GLU A 72 1.84 3.10 -18.27
C GLU A 72 1.60 4.39 -17.47
N GLU A 73 0.57 5.16 -17.81
CA GLU A 73 0.27 6.42 -17.14
C GLU A 73 -0.06 6.23 -15.66
N VAL A 74 -0.80 5.16 -15.32
CA VAL A 74 -1.16 4.82 -13.94
C VAL A 74 0.08 4.39 -13.15
N LEU A 75 0.98 3.59 -13.74
CA LEU A 75 2.25 3.20 -13.12
C LEU A 75 3.15 4.40 -12.88
N ASP A 76 3.34 5.26 -13.89
CA ASP A 76 4.19 6.44 -13.80
C ASP A 76 3.71 7.44 -12.75
N GLU A 77 2.40 7.68 -12.69
CA GLU A 77 1.82 8.56 -11.67
C GLU A 77 2.01 7.99 -10.24
N ALA A 78 1.82 6.67 -10.07
CA ALA A 78 2.05 6.01 -8.79
C ALA A 78 3.52 6.15 -8.37
N VAL A 79 4.47 5.92 -9.28
CA VAL A 79 5.91 6.07 -9.04
C VAL A 79 6.28 7.52 -8.74
N ARG A 80 5.73 8.48 -9.46
CA ARG A 80 5.97 9.91 -9.23
C ARG A 80 5.57 10.33 -7.81
N LYS A 81 4.42 9.85 -7.32
CA LYS A 81 3.96 10.09 -5.94
C LYS A 81 4.86 9.40 -4.92
N PHE A 82 5.22 8.14 -5.19
CA PHE A 82 6.06 7.35 -4.31
C PHE A 82 7.46 7.94 -4.12
N ARG A 83 8.14 8.34 -5.21
CA ARG A 83 9.48 8.95 -5.17
C ARG A 83 9.57 10.21 -4.32
N LYS A 84 8.50 11.02 -4.28
CA LYS A 84 8.46 12.21 -3.42
C LYS A 84 8.56 11.87 -1.93
N ARG A 85 8.04 10.71 -1.54
CA ARG A 85 8.00 10.26 -0.15
C ARG A 85 9.18 9.38 0.23
N PHE A 86 9.65 8.57 -0.71
CA PHE A 86 10.75 7.62 -0.52
C PHE A 86 11.90 7.88 -1.51
N PRO A 87 12.58 9.04 -1.43
CA PRO A 87 13.61 9.41 -2.42
C PRO A 87 14.84 8.52 -2.41
N ALA A 88 15.06 7.75 -1.34
CA ALA A 88 16.18 6.83 -1.22
C ALA A 88 15.93 5.46 -1.89
N VAL A 89 14.68 5.17 -2.31
CA VAL A 89 14.33 3.90 -2.96
C VAL A 89 14.27 4.12 -4.47
N SER A 90 15.07 3.36 -5.19
CA SER A 90 15.03 3.35 -6.66
C SER A 90 13.78 2.62 -7.13
N VAL A 91 13.08 3.19 -8.11
CA VAL A 91 11.91 2.54 -8.73
C VAL A 91 12.09 2.50 -10.23
N GLU A 92 11.90 1.33 -10.82
CA GLU A 92 11.98 1.06 -12.24
C GLU A 92 10.60 0.65 -12.77
N VAL A 93 10.23 1.08 -13.99
CA VAL A 93 8.94 0.77 -14.61
C VAL A 93 9.20 0.05 -15.95
N HIS A 94 8.54 -1.08 -16.15
CA HIS A 94 8.59 -1.86 -17.37
C HIS A 94 7.17 -2.08 -17.90
N VAL A 95 6.88 -1.52 -19.05
CA VAL A 95 5.61 -1.68 -19.76
C VAL A 95 5.88 -2.18 -21.18
N PRO A 96 4.92 -2.85 -21.84
CA PRO A 96 5.08 -3.23 -23.23
C PRO A 96 5.13 -2.00 -24.14
N ASP A 97 5.79 -2.13 -25.31
CA ASP A 97 5.85 -1.08 -26.33
C ASP A 97 4.46 -0.74 -26.90
N GLU A 98 3.53 -1.70 -26.86
CA GLU A 98 2.15 -1.51 -27.28
C GLU A 98 1.30 -0.91 -26.16
N LEU A 99 0.46 0.05 -26.51
CA LEU A 99 -0.47 0.69 -25.57
C LEU A 99 -1.40 -0.35 -24.90
N LEU A 100 -1.29 -0.49 -23.60
CA LEU A 100 -2.12 -1.39 -22.80
C LEU A 100 -3.24 -0.59 -22.10
N LEU A 101 -4.43 -0.55 -22.75
CA LEU A 101 -5.62 0.03 -22.16
C LEU A 101 -6.33 -1.01 -21.27
N VAL A 102 -6.61 -0.64 -20.03
CA VAL A 102 -7.22 -1.51 -19.02
C VAL A 102 -8.46 -0.82 -18.44
N PRO A 103 -9.63 -1.47 -18.45
CA PRO A 103 -10.83 -0.94 -17.79
C PRO A 103 -10.62 -0.92 -16.27
N MET A 104 -10.33 0.25 -15.69
CA MET A 104 -10.08 0.39 -14.25
C MET A 104 -10.46 1.76 -13.71
N ASP A 105 -10.63 1.86 -12.41
CA ASP A 105 -10.60 3.12 -11.66
C ASP A 105 -9.14 3.46 -11.33
N ALA A 106 -8.56 4.40 -12.05
CA ALA A 106 -7.14 4.78 -11.93
C ALA A 106 -6.78 5.19 -10.49
N ILE A 107 -7.68 5.87 -9.76
CA ILE A 107 -7.43 6.33 -8.39
C ILE A 107 -7.29 5.13 -7.45
N LEU A 108 -8.20 4.16 -7.56
CA LEU A 108 -8.18 2.95 -6.73
C LEU A 108 -6.96 2.06 -7.08
N ILE A 109 -6.62 1.92 -8.36
CA ILE A 109 -5.44 1.13 -8.75
C ILE A 109 -4.15 1.82 -8.33
N MET A 110 -4.03 3.14 -8.44
CA MET A 110 -2.90 3.88 -7.86
C MET A 110 -2.77 3.65 -6.36
N GLN A 111 -3.88 3.54 -5.62
CA GLN A 111 -3.84 3.20 -4.19
C GLN A 111 -3.31 1.78 -3.95
N VAL A 112 -3.71 0.80 -4.77
CA VAL A 112 -3.14 -0.56 -4.71
C VAL A 112 -1.63 -0.51 -4.90
N LEU A 113 -1.15 0.14 -5.97
CA LEU A 113 0.27 0.26 -6.26
C LEU A 113 1.04 0.95 -5.13
N SER A 114 0.51 2.05 -4.60
CA SER A 114 1.12 2.77 -3.47
C SER A 114 1.21 1.87 -2.23
N ASN A 115 0.15 1.16 -1.88
CA ASN A 115 0.16 0.23 -0.74
C ASN A 115 1.18 -0.90 -0.92
N LEU A 116 1.29 -1.47 -2.13
CA LEU A 116 2.24 -2.55 -2.40
C LEU A 116 3.69 -2.05 -2.37
N MET A 117 3.98 -0.87 -2.95
CA MET A 117 5.32 -0.27 -2.88
C MET A 117 5.70 0.13 -1.43
N GLU A 118 4.76 0.68 -0.66
CA GLU A 118 4.99 0.98 0.75
C GLU A 118 5.24 -0.30 1.57
N ASN A 119 4.53 -1.38 1.29
CA ASN A 119 4.79 -2.68 1.91
C ASN A 119 6.22 -3.17 1.65
N ALA A 120 6.72 -3.01 0.42
CA ALA A 120 8.10 -3.34 0.08
C ALA A 120 9.12 -2.57 0.95
N VAL A 121 8.89 -1.29 1.22
CA VAL A 121 9.77 -0.47 2.05
C VAL A 121 9.65 -0.85 3.53
N PHE A 122 8.43 -0.95 4.05
CA PHE A 122 8.22 -1.15 5.49
C PHE A 122 8.50 -2.58 5.95
N HIS A 123 8.26 -3.58 5.09
CA HIS A 123 8.41 -4.99 5.44
C HIS A 123 9.63 -5.64 4.80
N GLY A 124 10.13 -5.11 3.68
CA GLY A 124 11.32 -5.63 3.01
C GLY A 124 12.63 -5.41 3.78
N GLY A 125 12.63 -4.58 4.85
CA GLY A 125 13.78 -4.37 5.73
C GLY A 125 14.95 -3.66 5.06
N THR A 126 15.48 -4.25 4.01
CA THR A 126 16.65 -3.77 3.25
C THR A 126 16.30 -3.32 1.83
N THR A 127 15.03 -3.07 1.55
CA THR A 127 14.58 -2.68 0.21
C THR A 127 15.20 -1.37 -0.24
N THR A 128 15.94 -1.42 -1.33
CA THR A 128 16.56 -0.26 -1.99
C THR A 128 16.08 -0.08 -3.42
N HIS A 129 15.44 -1.11 -4.00
CA HIS A 129 14.97 -1.14 -5.37
C HIS A 129 13.60 -1.81 -5.46
N ILE A 130 12.72 -1.20 -6.26
CA ILE A 130 11.39 -1.74 -6.60
C ILE A 130 11.25 -1.70 -8.12
N ALA A 131 10.81 -2.80 -8.73
CA ALA A 131 10.45 -2.88 -10.14
C ALA A 131 8.94 -3.02 -10.27
N LEU A 132 8.32 -2.12 -11.03
CA LEU A 132 6.93 -2.20 -11.45
C LEU A 132 6.86 -2.67 -12.89
N SER A 133 5.89 -3.52 -13.19
CA SER A 133 5.62 -3.87 -14.59
C SER A 133 4.15 -4.16 -14.82
N ALA A 134 3.71 -3.94 -16.07
CA ALA A 134 2.42 -4.37 -16.55
C ALA A 134 2.58 -5.10 -17.88
N GLN A 135 1.79 -6.12 -18.13
CA GLN A 135 1.78 -6.86 -19.40
C GLN A 135 0.40 -7.45 -19.69
N ARG A 136 0.14 -7.73 -20.95
CA ARG A 136 -1.04 -8.49 -21.35
C ARG A 136 -0.79 -9.99 -21.11
N ASP A 137 -1.76 -10.65 -20.47
CA ASP A 137 -1.77 -12.10 -20.23
C ASP A 137 -3.14 -12.66 -20.66
N GLY A 138 -3.28 -12.93 -21.95
CA GLY A 138 -4.55 -13.32 -22.56
C GLY A 138 -5.64 -12.26 -22.39
N PRO A 139 -6.77 -12.60 -21.72
CA PRO A 139 -7.87 -11.66 -21.44
C PRO A 139 -7.60 -10.74 -20.25
N TRP A 140 -6.41 -10.80 -19.64
CA TRP A 140 -6.03 -10.08 -18.43
C TRP A 140 -4.91 -9.09 -18.70
N ALA A 141 -4.93 -7.98 -17.97
CA ALA A 141 -3.75 -7.16 -17.72
C ALA A 141 -3.15 -7.58 -16.39
N ARG A 142 -1.89 -7.99 -16.37
CA ARG A 142 -1.20 -8.42 -15.16
C ARG A 142 -0.16 -7.39 -14.77
N PHE A 143 -0.24 -6.95 -13.52
CA PHE A 143 0.65 -5.97 -12.90
C PHE A 143 1.53 -6.67 -11.88
N TYR A 144 2.78 -6.22 -11.76
CA TYR A 144 3.76 -6.74 -10.82
C TYR A 144 4.42 -5.62 -10.04
N VAL A 145 4.62 -5.85 -8.76
CA VAL A 145 5.43 -5.03 -7.85
C VAL A 145 6.46 -5.97 -7.24
N ARG A 146 7.73 -5.80 -7.59
CA ARG A 146 8.86 -6.63 -7.13
C ARG A 146 9.79 -5.77 -6.31
N ASP A 147 10.24 -6.27 -5.18
CA ASP A 147 11.27 -5.64 -4.35
C ASP A 147 12.50 -6.54 -4.22
N ASN A 148 13.62 -5.95 -3.81
CA ASN A 148 14.86 -6.64 -3.51
C ASN A 148 15.12 -6.79 -2.01
N GLY A 149 14.09 -6.77 -1.19
CA GLY A 149 14.18 -6.87 0.27
C GLY A 149 14.40 -8.31 0.77
N GLN A 150 14.07 -8.54 2.03
CA GLN A 150 14.24 -9.86 2.68
C GLN A 150 13.14 -10.87 2.34
N GLY A 151 12.13 -10.48 1.56
CA GLY A 151 10.99 -11.32 1.25
C GLY A 151 9.97 -11.45 2.40
N ILE A 152 9.00 -12.32 2.21
CA ILE A 152 7.89 -12.59 3.15
C ILE A 152 8.20 -13.87 3.92
N PRO A 153 8.15 -13.86 5.28
CA PRO A 153 8.32 -15.10 6.04
C PRO A 153 7.37 -16.19 5.56
N PRO A 154 7.85 -17.46 5.36
CA PRO A 154 7.03 -18.54 4.80
C PRO A 154 5.72 -18.77 5.56
N GLN A 155 5.74 -18.65 6.89
CA GLN A 155 4.56 -18.82 7.75
C GLN A 155 3.50 -17.72 7.48
N LYS A 156 3.92 -16.51 7.11
CA LYS A 156 3.04 -15.39 6.78
C LYS A 156 2.53 -15.47 5.35
N LEU A 157 3.31 -16.03 4.42
CA LEU A 157 2.94 -16.09 3.00
C LEU A 157 1.62 -16.86 2.79
N HIS A 158 1.44 -18.00 3.49
CA HIS A 158 0.21 -18.80 3.40
C HIS A 158 -1.01 -18.13 4.02
N THR A 159 -0.82 -17.24 4.99
CA THR A 159 -1.90 -16.55 5.70
C THR A 159 -2.14 -15.13 5.23
N LEU A 160 -1.27 -14.62 4.34
CA LEU A 160 -1.24 -13.21 3.91
C LEU A 160 -2.60 -12.71 3.41
N PHE A 161 -3.34 -13.56 2.70
CA PHE A 161 -4.65 -13.28 2.14
C PHE A 161 -5.80 -13.96 2.87
N SER A 162 -5.52 -14.88 3.80
CA SER A 162 -6.57 -15.65 4.53
C SER A 162 -7.14 -14.88 5.71
N GLY A 163 -6.44 -13.86 6.20
CA GLY A 163 -6.75 -13.12 7.41
C GLY A 163 -7.18 -11.67 7.20
N ALA A 164 -7.78 -11.37 6.08
CA ALA A 164 -8.09 -10.00 5.63
C ALA A 164 -8.89 -9.10 6.61
N LEU A 165 -9.28 -9.61 7.79
CA LEU A 165 -10.00 -8.86 8.83
C LEU A 165 -9.54 -9.16 10.27
N ARG A 166 -8.51 -9.95 10.50
CA ARG A 166 -8.00 -10.19 11.85
C ARG A 166 -6.75 -9.36 12.11
N CYS A 167 -6.94 -8.27 12.84
CA CYS A 167 -5.90 -7.46 13.47
C CYS A 167 -5.29 -8.20 14.69
N GLU A 168 -4.91 -9.46 14.56
CA GLU A 168 -4.30 -10.22 15.64
C GLU A 168 -2.94 -10.71 15.14
N ASP A 169 -1.90 -9.97 15.48
CA ASP A 169 -0.50 -10.37 15.67
C ASP A 169 0.45 -9.19 15.46
N SER A 170 0.18 -8.10 16.17
CA SER A 170 1.22 -7.09 16.42
C SER A 170 1.72 -7.34 17.84
N SER A 171 2.85 -8.04 17.99
CA SER A 171 3.56 -8.07 19.26
C SER A 171 3.86 -6.64 19.71
N PRO A 172 3.61 -6.28 20.98
CA PRO A 172 3.92 -4.95 21.49
C PRO A 172 5.44 -4.82 21.61
N GLY A 173 6.11 -4.31 20.60
CA GLY A 173 7.56 -4.15 20.64
C GLY A 173 8.21 -3.74 19.32
N ASP A 174 7.63 -4.08 18.19
CA ASP A 174 8.15 -3.64 16.89
C ASP A 174 7.53 -2.27 16.53
N GLY A 175 8.34 -1.22 16.52
CA GLY A 175 7.95 0.17 16.21
C GLY A 175 7.45 0.41 14.77
N LYS A 176 7.07 -0.64 14.05
CA LYS A 176 6.47 -0.59 12.72
C LYS A 176 4.98 -0.93 12.81
N ARG A 177 4.16 0.08 13.08
CA ARG A 177 2.71 0.00 13.13
C ARG A 177 2.11 -0.24 11.76
N ASN A 178 1.92 -1.50 11.40
CA ASN A 178 1.20 -1.88 10.18
C ASN A 178 -0.05 -2.68 10.56
N MET A 179 -1.21 -2.06 10.40
CA MET A 179 -2.52 -2.66 10.71
C MET A 179 -2.98 -3.74 9.74
N GLY A 180 -2.16 -4.25 8.82
CA GLY A 180 -2.62 -5.22 7.80
C GLY A 180 -3.73 -4.69 6.88
N LEU A 181 -4.20 -3.45 7.10
CA LEU A 181 -5.29 -2.85 6.31
C LEU A 181 -4.89 -2.60 4.85
N GLY A 182 -3.62 -2.33 4.57
CA GLY A 182 -3.17 -2.04 3.20
C GLY A 182 -3.46 -3.19 2.23
N LEU A 183 -3.12 -4.43 2.61
CA LEU A 183 -3.39 -5.59 1.77
C LEU A 183 -4.87 -5.94 1.69
N SER A 184 -5.63 -5.76 2.77
CA SER A 184 -7.09 -5.94 2.77
C SER A 184 -7.78 -4.98 1.81
N VAL A 185 -7.33 -3.71 1.79
CA VAL A 185 -7.79 -2.70 0.83
C VAL A 185 -7.41 -3.09 -0.58
N CYS A 186 -6.16 -3.51 -0.83
CA CYS A 186 -5.73 -4.00 -2.15
C CYS A 186 -6.63 -5.13 -2.64
N MET A 187 -6.87 -6.14 -1.79
CA MET A 187 -7.75 -7.26 -2.13
C MET A 187 -9.18 -6.80 -2.45
N ALA A 188 -9.75 -5.88 -1.65
CA ALA A 188 -11.10 -5.37 -1.89
C ALA A 188 -11.18 -4.62 -3.22
N ILE A 189 -10.21 -3.75 -3.50
CA ILE A 189 -10.12 -2.99 -4.75
C ILE A 189 -10.01 -3.94 -5.95
N ILE A 190 -9.06 -4.88 -5.90
CA ILE A 190 -8.82 -5.81 -7.02
C ILE A 190 -10.02 -6.72 -7.27
N ARG A 191 -10.65 -7.25 -6.21
CA ARG A 191 -11.89 -8.04 -6.34
C ARG A 191 -13.05 -7.23 -6.95
N ALA A 192 -13.21 -5.99 -6.54
CA ALA A 192 -14.23 -5.11 -7.09
C ALA A 192 -13.98 -4.76 -8.58
N HIS A 193 -12.73 -4.88 -9.04
CA HIS A 193 -12.38 -4.80 -10.46
C HIS A 193 -12.56 -6.14 -11.20
N GLY A 194 -12.92 -7.23 -10.50
CA GLY A 194 -13.04 -8.58 -11.09
C GLY A 194 -11.70 -9.29 -11.23
N GLY A 195 -10.68 -8.83 -10.51
CA GLY A 195 -9.32 -9.35 -10.56
C GLY A 195 -8.93 -10.25 -9.38
N THR A 196 -7.68 -10.69 -9.38
CA THR A 196 -7.04 -11.46 -8.29
C THR A 196 -5.71 -10.83 -7.89
N LEU A 197 -5.34 -10.99 -6.62
CA LEU A 197 -4.07 -10.52 -6.04
C LEU A 197 -3.31 -11.71 -5.47
N GLU A 198 -2.04 -11.83 -5.79
CA GLU A 198 -1.15 -12.92 -5.39
C GLU A 198 0.18 -12.36 -4.86
N ALA A 199 0.90 -13.17 -4.07
CA ALA A 199 2.23 -12.85 -3.61
C ALA A 199 3.11 -14.10 -3.59
N LYS A 200 4.40 -13.93 -3.88
CA LYS A 200 5.41 -14.97 -3.76
C LYS A 200 6.77 -14.37 -3.40
N ASN A 201 7.65 -15.21 -2.85
CA ASN A 201 9.05 -14.84 -2.68
C ASN A 201 9.82 -15.06 -3.99
N LEU A 202 10.80 -14.19 -4.22
CA LEU A 202 11.83 -14.32 -5.24
C LEU A 202 13.13 -14.83 -4.59
N GLU A 203 14.18 -15.01 -5.37
CA GLU A 203 15.53 -15.31 -4.84
C GLU A 203 16.02 -14.18 -3.93
N SER A 204 15.64 -12.94 -4.25
CA SER A 204 15.84 -11.74 -3.42
C SER A 204 14.55 -10.93 -3.41
N GLY A 205 13.95 -10.76 -2.22
CA GLY A 205 12.75 -9.98 -2.04
C GLY A 205 11.44 -10.74 -2.31
N ALA A 206 10.39 -9.97 -2.56
CA ALA A 206 9.05 -10.46 -2.83
C ALA A 206 8.48 -9.91 -4.14
N GLU A 207 7.52 -10.62 -4.68
CA GLU A 207 6.67 -10.19 -5.77
C GLU A 207 5.22 -10.21 -5.35
N PHE A 208 4.56 -9.07 -5.47
CA PHE A 208 3.11 -8.99 -5.49
C PHE A 208 2.66 -8.83 -6.94
N SER A 209 1.64 -9.60 -7.32
CA SER A 209 1.04 -9.48 -8.66
C SER A 209 -0.47 -9.44 -8.58
N PHE A 210 -1.09 -8.65 -9.44
CA PHE A 210 -2.54 -8.64 -9.59
C PHE A 210 -2.94 -8.62 -11.06
N CYS A 211 -4.11 -9.15 -11.35
CA CYS A 211 -4.67 -9.12 -12.70
C CYS A 211 -5.99 -8.37 -12.73
N LEU A 212 -6.26 -7.69 -13.84
CA LEU A 212 -7.51 -7.02 -14.15
C LEU A 212 -8.04 -7.50 -15.50
N PRO A 213 -9.36 -7.70 -15.67
CA PRO A 213 -9.91 -8.11 -16.94
C PRO A 213 -9.79 -7.00 -17.99
N LEU A 214 -9.41 -7.34 -19.21
CA LEU A 214 -9.32 -6.41 -20.35
C LEU A 214 -10.67 -6.17 -21.03
N THR A 215 -11.65 -7.02 -20.77
CA THR A 215 -13.01 -6.88 -21.26
C THR A 215 -13.92 -6.37 -20.13
N LYS A 216 -14.81 -5.42 -20.41
CA LYS A 216 -15.87 -5.07 -19.47
C LYS A 216 -16.75 -6.31 -19.31
N GLU A 217 -16.81 -6.90 -18.10
CA GLU A 217 -17.89 -7.83 -17.78
C GLU A 217 -19.20 -7.02 -17.79
N GLU A 218 -20.10 -7.34 -18.70
CA GLU A 218 -21.49 -6.92 -18.58
C GLU A 218 -22.05 -7.66 -17.36
N VAL A 219 -22.23 -6.94 -16.26
CA VAL A 219 -22.92 -7.46 -15.07
C VAL A 219 -24.38 -7.61 -15.46
N SER A 220 -24.77 -8.84 -15.73
CA SER A 220 -26.16 -9.25 -15.93
C SER A 220 -26.91 -9.23 -14.60
#